data_746caac8eaf288597951a0f484865baf
#
_entry.id   746caac8eaf288597951a0f484865baf
#
_cell.length_a   1.000
_cell.length_b   1.000
_cell.length_c   1.000
_cell.angle_alpha   90.00
_cell.angle_beta   90.00
_cell.angle_gamma   90.00
#
_symmetry.space_group_name_H-M   'P 1'
#
loop_
_entity.id
_entity.type
_entity.pdbx_description
1 polymer ?
#
loop_
_entity_poly.entity_id
_entity_poly.type
_entity_poly.pdbx_seq_one_letter_code
_entity_poly.pdbx_strand_id
1 'polypeptide(L)'
;MGDRNVLGGELEPCGTDPLTGFYRDGCCTTGPEDIGSHTVCAVVTAEFLEHQRSIGNDLSTPMPQFRFPGLVPGDRWCVTAVNWLRAHDAGVAAPVVLASTHARALEVVPLSALKQHSVDVPADASALGDTER
;
A
#
# COMPACT_ATOMS: atom_id res chain seq x y z
N MET A 1 -4.80 16.32 14.23
CA MET A 1 -4.88 14.99 14.34
C MET A 1 -4.38 14.33 13.17
N GLY A 2 -3.38 13.62 13.24
CA GLY A 2 -2.84 12.89 12.13
C GLY A 2 -3.62 11.61 11.87
N ASP A 3 -3.50 11.09 10.67
CA ASP A 3 -4.05 9.79 10.36
C ASP A 3 -3.18 8.72 11.03
N ARG A 4 -3.78 7.56 11.28
CA ARG A 4 -3.08 6.46 11.92
C ARG A 4 -2.76 5.37 10.91
N ASN A 5 -1.64 4.67 11.15
CA ASN A 5 -1.30 3.51 10.33
C ASN A 5 -1.89 2.25 10.94
N VAL A 6 -1.74 1.13 10.23
CA VAL A 6 -2.31 -0.15 10.67
C VAL A 6 -1.68 -0.68 11.94
N LEU A 7 -0.56 -0.12 12.38
CA LEU A 7 0.10 -0.51 13.61
C LEU A 7 -0.37 0.32 14.82
N GLY A 8 -1.23 1.30 14.58
CA GLY A 8 -1.76 2.15 15.64
C GLY A 8 -0.95 3.42 15.88
N GLY A 9 0.13 3.62 15.14
CA GLY A 9 0.95 4.83 15.26
C GLY A 9 0.57 5.88 14.25
N GLU A 10 1.39 6.92 14.14
CA GLU A 10 1.18 7.96 13.15
C GLU A 10 1.47 7.44 11.76
N LEU A 11 0.66 7.83 10.80
CA LEU A 11 0.87 7.43 9.41
C LEU A 11 2.13 8.10 8.87
N GLU A 12 3.07 7.29 8.40
CA GLU A 12 4.32 7.80 7.84
C GLU A 12 4.22 7.99 6.35
N PRO A 13 5.06 8.83 5.74
CA PRO A 13 5.03 9.00 4.29
C PRO A 13 5.31 7.70 3.54
N CYS A 14 4.61 7.49 2.45
CA CYS A 14 4.82 6.33 1.59
C CYS A 14 5.90 6.62 0.56
N GLY A 15 5.85 7.78 -0.08
CA GLY A 15 6.88 8.14 -1.04
C GLY A 15 6.58 9.44 -1.76
N THR A 16 7.65 10.07 -2.25
CA THR A 16 7.53 11.33 -2.98
C THR A 16 8.14 11.26 -4.37
N ASP A 17 8.75 10.13 -4.75
CA ASP A 17 9.37 9.97 -6.06
C ASP A 17 9.12 8.53 -6.55
N PRO A 18 7.99 8.30 -7.23
CA PRO A 18 6.97 9.28 -7.63
C PRO A 18 6.14 9.74 -6.44
N LEU A 19 5.59 10.95 -6.53
CA LEU A 19 4.75 11.48 -5.47
C LEU A 19 3.45 10.71 -5.46
N THR A 20 3.15 10.06 -4.35
CA THR A 20 2.01 9.16 -4.25
C THR A 20 0.93 9.71 -3.31
N GLY A 21 -0.15 8.94 -3.17
CA GLY A 21 -1.27 9.28 -2.32
C GLY A 21 -2.45 9.79 -3.13
N PHE A 22 -3.65 9.51 -2.64
CA PHE A 22 -4.87 10.00 -3.32
C PHE A 22 -4.81 11.52 -3.45
N TYR A 23 -4.29 12.20 -2.41
CA TYR A 23 -4.18 13.65 -2.43
C TYR A 23 -2.82 14.14 -2.93
N ARG A 24 -1.96 13.23 -3.36
CA ARG A 24 -0.58 13.54 -3.82
C ARG A 24 0.21 14.31 -2.76
N ASP A 25 0.09 13.88 -1.53
CA ASP A 25 0.83 14.47 -0.41
C ASP A 25 1.98 13.56 0.06
N GLY A 26 2.23 12.48 -0.64
CA GLY A 26 3.29 11.53 -0.28
C GLY A 26 2.86 10.50 0.75
N CYS A 27 1.64 10.59 1.25
CA CYS A 27 1.13 9.69 2.28
C CYS A 27 -0.14 9.01 1.79
N CYS A 28 -0.42 7.83 2.33
CA CYS A 28 -1.63 7.10 1.97
C CYS A 28 -2.83 7.60 2.79
N THR A 29 -3.00 8.92 2.84
CA THR A 29 -4.15 9.52 3.50
C THR A 29 -5.40 9.27 2.67
N THR A 30 -6.55 9.24 3.32
CA THR A 30 -7.79 8.94 2.63
C THR A 30 -8.90 9.81 3.21
N GLY A 31 -10.03 9.85 2.51
CA GLY A 31 -11.18 10.63 2.92
C GLY A 31 -12.41 10.17 2.17
N PRO A 32 -13.55 10.85 2.37
CA PRO A 32 -14.81 10.40 1.77
C PRO A 32 -14.79 10.35 0.25
N GLU A 33 -13.96 11.18 -0.40
CA GLU A 33 -13.88 11.18 -1.86
C GLU A 33 -13.05 10.02 -2.39
N ASP A 34 -12.25 9.39 -1.55
CA ASP A 34 -11.37 8.29 -1.97
C ASP A 34 -12.14 6.97 -1.88
N ILE A 35 -13.01 6.75 -2.85
CA ILE A 35 -13.89 5.59 -2.84
C ILE A 35 -13.11 4.29 -2.89
N GLY A 36 -12.01 4.27 -3.63
CA GLY A 36 -11.19 3.06 -3.74
C GLY A 36 -10.32 2.78 -2.53
N SER A 37 -10.19 3.74 -1.62
CA SER A 37 -9.36 3.62 -0.42
C SER A 37 -7.90 3.35 -0.79
N HIS A 38 -7.20 4.38 -1.30
CA HIS A 38 -5.79 4.28 -1.67
C HIS A 38 -4.95 4.30 -0.39
N THR A 39 -5.03 3.24 0.39
CA THR A 39 -4.53 3.21 1.75
C THR A 39 -3.36 2.28 1.99
N VAL A 40 -3.01 1.42 1.03
CA VAL A 40 -1.93 0.45 1.21
C VAL A 40 -0.66 0.97 0.55
N CYS A 41 0.39 1.20 1.34
CA CYS A 41 1.67 1.61 0.80
C CYS A 41 2.41 0.37 0.32
N ALA A 42 2.42 0.16 -0.99
CA ALA A 42 3.00 -1.03 -1.60
C ALA A 42 4.33 -0.70 -2.28
N VAL A 43 5.28 -1.63 -2.19
CA VAL A 43 6.49 -1.58 -2.99
C VAL A 43 6.19 -2.47 -4.19
N VAL A 44 5.91 -1.86 -5.35
CA VAL A 44 5.36 -2.62 -6.46
C VAL A 44 6.41 -3.55 -7.08
N THR A 45 5.95 -4.68 -7.57
CA THR A 45 6.79 -5.66 -8.24
C THR A 45 6.31 -5.83 -9.67
N ALA A 46 7.12 -6.45 -10.52
CA ALA A 46 6.70 -6.70 -11.89
C ALA A 46 5.43 -7.55 -11.94
N GLU A 47 5.35 -8.57 -11.07
CA GLU A 47 4.18 -9.45 -11.03
C GLU A 47 2.94 -8.70 -10.57
N PHE A 48 3.08 -7.84 -9.55
CA PHE A 48 1.96 -7.05 -9.08
C PHE A 48 1.47 -6.10 -10.16
N LEU A 49 2.39 -5.42 -10.85
CA LEU A 49 2.02 -4.47 -11.89
C LEU A 49 1.32 -5.17 -13.06
N GLU A 50 1.80 -6.36 -13.43
CA GLU A 50 1.18 -7.10 -14.51
C GLU A 50 -0.22 -7.58 -14.11
N HIS A 51 -0.39 -8.06 -12.89
CA HIS A 51 -1.70 -8.47 -12.40
C HIS A 51 -2.66 -7.29 -12.41
N GLN A 52 -2.20 -6.13 -11.93
CA GLN A 52 -3.07 -4.94 -11.89
C GLN A 52 -3.49 -4.54 -13.30
N ARG A 53 -2.58 -4.60 -14.26
CA ARG A 53 -2.94 -4.30 -15.63
C ARG A 53 -3.99 -5.27 -16.15
N SER A 54 -3.85 -6.55 -15.82
CA SER A 54 -4.77 -7.59 -16.31
C SER A 54 -6.18 -7.43 -15.76
N ILE A 55 -6.33 -6.83 -14.57
CA ILE A 55 -7.67 -6.63 -14.00
C ILE A 55 -8.21 -5.23 -14.26
N GLY A 56 -7.57 -4.48 -15.15
CA GLY A 56 -8.07 -3.17 -15.54
C GLY A 56 -7.54 -2.01 -14.73
N ASN A 57 -6.57 -2.23 -13.86
CA ASN A 57 -5.96 -1.19 -13.03
C ASN A 57 -4.50 -1.01 -13.46
N ASP A 58 -4.31 -0.43 -14.65
CA ASP A 58 -2.97 -0.29 -15.22
C ASP A 58 -2.20 0.80 -14.50
N LEU A 59 -1.19 0.41 -13.74
CA LEU A 59 -0.33 1.33 -13.01
C LEU A 59 0.99 1.57 -13.71
N SER A 60 1.21 0.95 -14.87
CA SER A 60 2.50 1.02 -15.57
C SER A 60 2.52 2.08 -16.66
N THR A 61 1.37 2.43 -17.21
CA THR A 61 1.31 3.38 -18.33
C THR A 61 1.27 4.81 -17.79
N PRO A 62 2.16 5.69 -18.26
CA PRO A 62 2.13 7.08 -17.81
C PRO A 62 0.82 7.77 -18.18
N MET A 63 0.34 8.62 -17.28
CA MET A 63 -0.87 9.42 -17.48
C MET A 63 -0.51 10.87 -17.17
N PRO A 64 0.10 11.59 -18.12
CA PRO A 64 0.59 12.95 -17.84
C PRO A 64 -0.50 13.91 -17.34
N GLN A 65 -1.74 13.72 -17.79
CA GLN A 65 -2.84 14.60 -17.38
C GLN A 65 -3.12 14.48 -15.87
N PHE A 66 -2.69 13.40 -15.23
CA PHE A 66 -2.82 13.22 -13.80
C PHE A 66 -1.47 13.28 -13.10
N ARG A 67 -0.45 13.75 -13.78
CA ARG A 67 0.92 13.81 -13.26
C ARG A 67 1.39 12.44 -12.76
N PHE A 68 0.96 11.39 -13.46
CA PHE A 68 1.32 10.03 -13.10
C PHE A 68 2.37 9.52 -14.08
N PRO A 69 3.59 9.23 -13.62
CA PRO A 69 4.68 8.84 -14.52
C PRO A 69 4.67 7.39 -14.94
N GLY A 70 3.75 6.59 -14.41
CA GLY A 70 3.81 5.14 -14.58
C GLY A 70 4.78 4.55 -13.58
N LEU A 71 4.43 3.38 -13.02
CA LEU A 71 5.26 2.77 -12.00
C LEU A 71 6.17 1.72 -12.60
N VAL A 72 7.36 1.58 -12.01
CA VAL A 72 8.28 0.49 -12.33
C VAL A 72 8.55 -0.29 -11.06
N PRO A 73 9.01 -1.55 -11.17
CA PRO A 73 9.28 -2.34 -9.96
C PRO A 73 10.21 -1.60 -9.00
N GLY A 74 9.85 -1.62 -7.72
CA GLY A 74 10.61 -0.93 -6.69
C GLY A 74 10.00 0.39 -6.27
N ASP A 75 9.09 0.96 -7.06
CA ASP A 75 8.45 2.20 -6.69
C ASP A 75 7.47 1.96 -5.55
N ARG A 76 7.28 2.97 -4.70
CA ARG A 76 6.27 2.92 -3.65
C ARG A 76 5.04 3.66 -4.11
N TRP A 77 3.88 3.09 -3.84
CA TRP A 77 2.63 3.70 -4.29
C TRP A 77 1.50 3.34 -3.33
N CYS A 78 0.63 4.31 -3.06
CA CYS A 78 -0.56 4.06 -2.25
C CYS A 78 -1.61 3.43 -3.16
N VAL A 79 -1.70 2.10 -3.11
CA VAL A 79 -2.63 1.37 -3.96
C VAL A 79 -3.97 1.20 -3.26
N THR A 80 -5.01 0.95 -4.03
CA THR A 80 -6.32 0.73 -3.42
C THR A 80 -6.32 -0.59 -2.66
N ALA A 81 -6.99 -0.59 -1.51
CA ALA A 81 -6.99 -1.76 -0.64
C ALA A 81 -7.59 -2.97 -1.32
N VAL A 82 -8.69 -2.79 -2.07
CA VAL A 82 -9.34 -3.92 -2.72
C VAL A 82 -8.46 -4.51 -3.83
N ASN A 83 -7.73 -3.68 -4.56
CA ASN A 83 -6.87 -4.17 -5.62
C ASN A 83 -5.64 -4.87 -5.07
N TRP A 84 -5.13 -4.40 -3.92
CA TRP A 84 -4.05 -5.12 -3.25
C TRP A 84 -4.54 -6.50 -2.80
N LEU A 85 -5.76 -6.57 -2.26
CA LEU A 85 -6.33 -7.83 -1.80
C LEU A 85 -6.54 -8.78 -2.98
N ARG A 86 -6.98 -8.28 -4.13
CA ARG A 86 -7.12 -9.12 -5.32
C ARG A 86 -5.79 -9.73 -5.73
N ALA A 87 -4.71 -8.94 -5.66
CA ALA A 87 -3.38 -9.47 -5.97
C ALA A 87 -2.96 -10.50 -4.94
N HIS A 88 -3.29 -10.27 -3.67
CA HIS A 88 -3.00 -11.23 -2.61
C HIS A 88 -3.69 -12.56 -2.88
N ASP A 89 -4.96 -12.51 -3.27
CA ASP A 89 -5.71 -13.71 -3.56
C ASP A 89 -5.18 -14.43 -4.80
N ALA A 90 -4.55 -13.71 -5.70
CA ALA A 90 -3.94 -14.28 -6.89
C ALA A 90 -2.50 -14.73 -6.66
N GLY A 91 -1.97 -14.57 -5.46
CA GLY A 91 -0.60 -15.01 -5.14
C GLY A 91 0.48 -14.06 -5.59
N VAL A 92 0.15 -12.82 -5.94
CA VAL A 92 1.11 -11.83 -6.45
C VAL A 92 1.04 -10.50 -5.70
N ALA A 93 0.73 -10.53 -4.42
CA ALA A 93 0.64 -9.31 -3.62
C ALA A 93 1.99 -8.59 -3.59
N ALA A 94 1.93 -7.26 -3.68
CA ALA A 94 3.14 -6.46 -3.53
C ALA A 94 3.53 -6.38 -2.06
N PRO A 95 4.83 -6.30 -1.75
CA PRO A 95 5.27 -6.04 -0.38
C PRO A 95 4.68 -4.72 0.15
N VAL A 96 4.51 -4.63 1.45
CA VAL A 96 3.78 -3.53 2.10
C VAL A 96 4.64 -2.87 3.16
N VAL A 97 4.58 -1.54 3.24
CA VAL A 97 5.20 -0.78 4.33
C VAL A 97 4.07 -0.49 5.32
N LEU A 98 4.03 -1.22 6.43
CA LEU A 98 2.91 -1.11 7.38
C LEU A 98 2.84 0.25 8.05
N ALA A 99 4.00 0.83 8.39
CA ALA A 99 4.01 2.14 9.04
C ALA A 99 3.44 3.24 8.14
N SER A 100 3.39 2.99 6.82
CA SER A 100 2.89 3.94 5.85
C SER A 100 1.55 3.50 5.25
N THR A 101 0.92 2.47 5.81
CA THR A 101 -0.37 1.97 5.36
C THR A 101 -1.44 2.47 6.32
N HIS A 102 -2.44 3.16 5.79
CA HIS A 102 -3.48 3.79 6.61
C HIS A 102 -4.34 2.74 7.32
N ALA A 103 -4.72 3.04 8.54
CA ALA A 103 -5.54 2.12 9.34
C ALA A 103 -6.83 1.72 8.65
N ARG A 104 -7.37 2.56 7.78
CA ARG A 104 -8.61 2.25 7.07
C ARG A 104 -8.46 1.09 6.08
N ALA A 105 -7.23 0.73 5.72
CA ALA A 105 -7.03 -0.46 4.90
C ALA A 105 -7.61 -1.70 5.58
N LEU A 106 -7.67 -1.69 6.91
CA LEU A 106 -8.20 -2.84 7.66
C LEU A 106 -9.70 -3.05 7.47
N GLU A 107 -10.39 -2.07 6.91
CA GLU A 107 -11.80 -2.25 6.57
C GLU A 107 -11.97 -3.22 5.39
N VAL A 108 -10.93 -3.42 4.61
CA VAL A 108 -10.96 -4.26 3.41
C VAL A 108 -10.04 -5.47 3.54
N VAL A 109 -8.85 -5.27 4.11
CA VAL A 109 -7.79 -6.27 4.13
C VAL A 109 -7.49 -6.69 5.55
N PRO A 110 -7.48 -7.99 5.87
CA PRO A 110 -7.09 -8.43 7.20
C PRO A 110 -5.63 -8.05 7.51
N LEU A 111 -5.36 -7.66 8.74
CA LEU A 111 -4.00 -7.29 9.13
C LEU A 111 -3.02 -8.44 8.90
N SER A 112 -3.47 -9.68 9.11
CA SER A 112 -2.61 -10.84 8.90
C SER A 112 -2.10 -10.94 7.47
N ALA A 113 -2.94 -10.57 6.49
CA ALA A 113 -2.53 -10.59 5.09
C ALA A 113 -1.47 -9.53 4.82
N LEU A 114 -1.66 -8.33 5.39
CA LEU A 114 -0.67 -7.26 5.23
C LEU A 114 0.65 -7.65 5.89
N LYS A 115 0.60 -8.25 7.06
CA LYS A 115 1.82 -8.65 7.77
C LYS A 115 2.62 -9.70 7.02
N GLN A 116 1.97 -10.57 6.28
CA GLN A 116 2.66 -11.59 5.50
C GLN A 116 3.59 -10.97 4.47
N HIS A 117 3.29 -9.76 4.02
CA HIS A 117 4.05 -9.11 2.95
C HIS A 117 4.76 -7.84 3.43
N SER A 118 4.90 -7.67 4.75
CA SER A 118 5.51 -6.47 5.30
C SER A 118 7.00 -6.43 5.04
N VAL A 119 7.52 -5.26 4.69
CA VAL A 119 8.96 -5.05 4.54
C VAL A 119 9.55 -4.30 5.73
N ASP A 120 8.73 -3.70 6.58
CA ASP A 120 9.22 -2.93 7.71
C ASP A 120 8.93 -3.59 9.06
N VAL A 121 8.03 -4.57 9.09
CA VAL A 121 7.72 -5.29 10.31
C VAL A 121 7.77 -6.77 9.98
N PRO A 122 8.55 -7.58 10.71
CA PRO A 122 8.61 -9.01 10.43
C PRO A 122 7.23 -9.66 10.52
N ALA A 123 6.99 -10.66 9.68
CA ALA A 123 5.71 -11.36 9.67
C ALA A 123 5.40 -11.94 11.04
N ASP A 124 6.41 -12.38 11.77
CA ASP A 124 6.24 -12.92 13.10
C ASP A 124 6.55 -11.85 14.14
N ALA A 125 5.81 -10.77 14.08
CA ALA A 125 6.03 -9.64 14.97
C ALA A 125 5.77 -10.01 16.42
N SER A 126 4.89 -10.96 16.67
CA SER A 126 4.63 -11.35 18.05
C SER A 126 5.84 -12.01 18.67
N ALA A 127 6.63 -12.74 17.89
CA ALA A 127 7.84 -13.34 18.41
C ALA A 127 8.84 -12.27 18.78
N LEU A 128 8.90 -11.19 18.00
CA LEU A 128 9.75 -10.12 18.36
C LEU A 128 9.30 -9.44 19.60
N GLY A 129 8.02 -9.19 19.72
CA GLY A 129 7.46 -8.60 20.90
C GLY A 129 7.74 -9.43 22.10
N ASP A 130 7.74 -10.72 21.91
CA ASP A 130 8.03 -11.56 23.01
C ASP A 130 9.44 -11.54 23.38
N THR A 131 10.34 -11.30 22.46
CA THR A 131 11.73 -11.35 22.81
C THR A 131 12.14 -10.24 23.66
N GLU A 132 11.34 -9.20 23.66
CA GLU A 132 11.65 -8.17 24.48
C GLU A 132 11.24 -8.46 25.74
N ARG A 133 10.66 -9.46 25.71
CA ARG A 133 10.14 -9.92 26.71
C ARG A 133 11.02 -10.10 27.75
#